data_875e5f4ef2a41252c348107fe452c699
#
_entry.id   875e5f4ef2a41252c348107fe452c699
#
_cell.length_a   1.000
_cell.length_b   1.000
_cell.length_c   1.000
_cell.angle_alpha   90.00
_cell.angle_beta   90.00
_cell.angle_gamma   90.00
#
_symmetry.space_group_name_H-M   'P 1'
#
loop_
_entity.id
_entity.type
_entity.pdbx_description
1 polymer ?
#
loop_
_entity_poly.entity_id
_entity_poly.type
_entity_poly.pdbx_seq_one_letter_code
_entity_poly.pdbx_strand_id
1 'polypeptide(L)'
;MSEKSILLLNRTAPYGSHAARESLDIALTCGAFEFPVSLLFMDDGVFQLLGDHQPQSIGSKNLSASLAALAMYDVDQLFVCQASLAERGLSEADLALPATCVAAADIQSLIAKHTSVLSF
;
A
#
# COMPACT_ATOMS: atom_id res chain seq x y z
N MET A 1 14.61 21.25 -9.80
CA MET A 1 13.76 20.44 -10.68
C MET A 1 13.16 19.29 -9.89
N SER A 2 11.88 19.13 -9.96
CA SER A 2 11.23 18.08 -9.21
C SER A 2 11.33 16.75 -9.97
N GLU A 3 11.63 15.70 -9.26
CA GLU A 3 11.63 14.36 -9.81
C GLU A 3 10.20 13.89 -10.02
N LYS A 4 10.01 13.10 -11.07
CA LYS A 4 8.73 12.44 -11.26
C LYS A 4 8.59 11.31 -10.24
N SER A 5 7.41 11.19 -9.68
CA SER A 5 7.11 10.16 -8.69
C SER A 5 5.66 9.74 -8.82
N ILE A 6 5.38 8.50 -8.44
CA ILE A 6 4.03 7.95 -8.52
C ILE A 6 3.58 7.53 -7.12
N LEU A 7 2.34 7.87 -6.80
CA LEU A 7 1.68 7.35 -5.61
C LEU A 7 0.59 6.39 -6.06
N LEU A 8 0.64 5.17 -5.56
CA LEU A 8 -0.35 4.14 -5.83
C LEU A 8 -1.31 4.08 -4.65
N LEU A 9 -2.57 4.47 -4.88
CA LEU A 9 -3.61 4.40 -3.85
C LEU A 9 -4.26 3.02 -3.92
N ASN A 10 -4.07 2.23 -2.87
CA ASN A 10 -4.62 0.89 -2.78
C ASN A 10 -5.86 0.94 -1.90
N ARG A 11 -7.02 0.92 -2.52
CA ARG A 11 -8.31 1.09 -1.84
C ARG A 11 -9.16 -0.16 -1.83
N THR A 12 -8.73 -1.23 -2.50
CA THR A 12 -9.50 -2.46 -2.60
C THR A 12 -8.91 -3.57 -1.78
N ALA A 13 -9.77 -4.50 -1.35
CA ALA A 13 -9.33 -5.68 -0.62
C ALA A 13 -8.44 -6.57 -1.50
N PRO A 14 -7.60 -7.43 -0.89
CA PRO A 14 -6.70 -8.31 -1.67
C PRO A 14 -7.43 -9.43 -2.42
N TYR A 15 -8.72 -9.53 -2.24
CA TYR A 15 -9.55 -10.56 -2.86
C TYR A 15 -10.74 -9.90 -3.55
N GLY A 16 -11.35 -10.61 -4.49
CA GLY A 16 -12.52 -10.12 -5.18
C GLY A 16 -12.26 -9.30 -6.43
N SER A 17 -11.01 -8.91 -6.68
CA SER A 17 -10.63 -8.21 -7.91
C SER A 17 -9.13 -8.36 -8.14
N HIS A 18 -8.67 -7.95 -9.32
CA HIS A 18 -7.25 -7.98 -9.65
C HIS A 18 -6.54 -6.63 -9.36
N ALA A 19 -7.26 -5.67 -8.82
CA ALA A 19 -6.72 -4.32 -8.61
C ALA A 19 -5.49 -4.33 -7.71
N ALA A 20 -5.50 -5.09 -6.62
CA ALA A 20 -4.36 -5.17 -5.72
C ALA A 20 -3.11 -5.72 -6.42
N ARG A 21 -3.30 -6.75 -7.24
CA ARG A 21 -2.19 -7.34 -8.00
C ARG A 21 -1.66 -6.38 -9.06
N GLU A 22 -2.56 -5.66 -9.75
CA GLU A 22 -2.14 -4.68 -10.74
C GLU A 22 -1.31 -3.57 -10.12
N SER A 23 -1.72 -3.06 -8.98
CA SER A 23 -0.98 -2.04 -8.24
C SER A 23 0.41 -2.54 -7.87
N LEU A 24 0.48 -3.75 -7.33
CA LEU A 24 1.73 -4.36 -6.93
C LEU A 24 2.68 -4.56 -8.11
N ASP A 25 2.15 -5.01 -9.25
CA ASP A 25 2.96 -5.20 -10.46
C ASP A 25 3.57 -3.89 -10.94
N ILE A 26 2.80 -2.79 -10.85
CA ILE A 26 3.31 -1.46 -11.18
C ILE A 26 4.41 -1.07 -10.21
N ALA A 27 4.21 -1.30 -8.92
CA ALA A 27 5.22 -0.96 -7.90
C ALA A 27 6.52 -1.72 -8.12
N LEU A 28 6.45 -3.01 -8.41
CA LEU A 28 7.63 -3.84 -8.68
C LEU A 28 8.34 -3.38 -9.95
N THR A 29 7.60 -3.03 -10.98
CA THR A 29 8.17 -2.52 -12.23
C THR A 29 8.90 -1.19 -11.99
N CYS A 30 8.25 -0.28 -11.26
CA CYS A 30 8.89 1.00 -10.92
C CYS A 30 10.16 0.79 -10.11
N GLY A 31 10.12 -0.12 -9.14
CA GLY A 31 11.29 -0.43 -8.33
C GLY A 31 12.43 -1.00 -9.16
N ALA A 32 12.12 -1.88 -10.11
CA ALA A 32 13.13 -2.48 -10.98
C ALA A 32 13.83 -1.44 -11.86
N PHE A 33 13.13 -0.36 -12.22
CA PHE A 33 13.71 0.73 -13.01
C PHE A 33 14.16 1.90 -12.15
N GLU A 34 14.18 1.72 -10.83
CA GLU A 34 14.57 2.76 -9.87
C GLU A 34 13.74 4.04 -9.98
N PHE A 35 12.49 3.90 -10.40
CA PHE A 35 11.55 5.02 -10.48
C PHE A 35 10.89 5.23 -9.11
N PRO A 36 10.89 6.46 -8.58
CA PRO A 36 10.30 6.73 -7.27
C PRO A 36 8.81 6.38 -7.22
N VAL A 37 8.45 5.46 -6.35
CA VAL A 37 7.07 5.01 -6.16
C VAL A 37 6.77 4.89 -4.68
N SER A 38 5.56 5.31 -4.30
CA SER A 38 5.06 5.15 -2.93
C SER A 38 3.70 4.46 -3.01
N LEU A 39 3.36 3.73 -1.96
CA LEU A 39 2.07 3.06 -1.87
C LEU A 39 1.34 3.56 -0.63
N LEU A 40 0.07 3.91 -0.80
CA LEU A 40 -0.80 4.28 0.32
C LEU A 40 -1.98 3.31 0.35
N PHE A 41 -2.12 2.63 1.48
CA PHE A 41 -3.22 1.68 1.70
C PHE A 41 -4.31 2.37 2.50
N MET A 42 -5.50 2.45 1.94
CA MET A 42 -6.64 3.08 2.59
C MET A 42 -7.91 2.32 2.25
N ASP A 43 -9.00 2.64 2.94
CA ASP A 43 -10.26 1.93 2.79
C ASP A 43 -10.01 0.42 2.96
N ASP A 44 -10.60 -0.43 2.15
CA ASP A 44 -10.39 -1.88 2.22
C ASP A 44 -8.99 -2.31 1.80
N GLY A 45 -8.20 -1.41 1.20
CA GLY A 45 -6.82 -1.70 0.84
C GLY A 45 -5.94 -2.02 2.04
N VAL A 46 -6.33 -1.56 3.24
CA VAL A 46 -5.55 -1.87 4.45
C VAL A 46 -5.50 -3.38 4.74
N PHE A 47 -6.49 -4.13 4.25
CA PHE A 47 -6.49 -5.59 4.43
C PHE A 47 -5.33 -6.27 3.70
N GLN A 48 -4.73 -5.63 2.72
CA GLN A 48 -3.56 -6.16 2.01
C GLN A 48 -2.33 -6.27 2.92
N LEU A 49 -2.30 -5.51 4.01
CA LEU A 49 -1.17 -5.45 4.92
C LEU A 49 -1.31 -6.36 6.14
N LEU A 50 -2.44 -7.06 6.28
CA LEU A 50 -2.71 -7.87 7.47
C LEU A 50 -1.80 -9.09 7.57
N GLY A 51 -1.48 -9.46 8.81
CA GLY A 51 -0.77 -10.69 9.08
C GLY A 51 -1.66 -11.93 8.87
N ASP A 52 -1.01 -13.08 8.71
CA ASP A 52 -1.70 -14.35 8.42
C ASP A 52 -2.69 -14.76 9.51
N HIS A 53 -2.52 -14.24 10.73
CA HIS A 53 -3.40 -14.57 11.85
C HIS A 53 -4.75 -13.89 11.78
N GLN A 54 -4.95 -12.95 10.83
CA GLN A 54 -6.22 -12.25 10.69
C GLN A 54 -7.12 -13.00 9.71
N PRO A 55 -8.40 -13.26 10.07
CA PRO A 55 -9.31 -13.95 9.15
C PRO A 55 -9.46 -13.23 7.80
N GLN A 56 -9.38 -11.91 7.82
CA GLN A 56 -9.52 -11.10 6.61
C GLN A 56 -8.35 -11.27 5.63
N SER A 57 -7.28 -11.93 6.05
CA SER A 57 -6.12 -12.16 5.18
C SER A 57 -6.28 -13.37 4.27
N ILE A 58 -7.40 -14.07 4.34
CA ILE A 58 -7.66 -15.23 3.49
C ILE A 58 -7.55 -14.81 2.02
N GLY A 59 -6.76 -15.55 1.26
CA GLY A 59 -6.54 -15.28 -0.15
C GLY A 59 -5.44 -14.28 -0.44
N SER A 60 -4.84 -13.65 0.59
CA SER A 60 -3.81 -12.65 0.41
C SER A 60 -2.38 -13.19 0.56
N LYS A 61 -2.20 -14.49 0.79
CA LYS A 61 -0.89 -15.08 1.07
C LYS A 61 0.16 -14.73 0.01
N ASN A 62 -0.18 -14.94 -1.26
CA ASN A 62 0.76 -14.66 -2.34
C ASN A 62 1.03 -13.17 -2.49
N LEU A 63 0.00 -12.36 -2.27
CA LEU A 63 0.13 -10.92 -2.34
C LEU A 63 1.05 -10.41 -1.22
N SER A 64 0.90 -10.96 -0.02
CA SER A 64 1.72 -10.57 1.13
C SER A 64 3.20 -10.86 0.89
N ALA A 65 3.52 -12.03 0.35
CA ALA A 65 4.90 -12.37 0.00
C ALA A 65 5.46 -11.44 -1.07
N SER A 66 4.65 -11.09 -2.06
CA SER A 66 5.06 -10.17 -3.13
C SER A 66 5.25 -8.75 -2.62
N LEU A 67 4.40 -8.31 -1.69
CA LEU A 67 4.56 -7.01 -1.05
C LEU A 67 5.88 -6.95 -0.26
N ALA A 68 6.23 -8.03 0.43
CA ALA A 68 7.49 -8.11 1.15
C ALA A 68 8.68 -8.01 0.20
N ALA A 69 8.54 -8.48 -1.04
CA ALA A 69 9.60 -8.41 -2.04
C ALA A 69 9.89 -6.97 -2.48
N LEU A 70 8.98 -6.03 -2.25
CA LEU A 70 9.21 -4.62 -2.63
C LEU A 70 10.47 -4.06 -1.97
N ALA A 71 10.79 -4.49 -0.77
CA ALA A 71 11.98 -4.03 -0.07
C ALA A 71 13.27 -4.40 -0.82
N MET A 72 13.25 -5.49 -1.57
CA MET A 72 14.41 -5.93 -2.37
C MET A 72 14.67 -5.01 -3.57
N TYR A 73 13.67 -4.21 -3.95
CA TYR A 73 13.79 -3.24 -5.02
C TYR A 73 13.86 -1.82 -4.48
N ASP A 74 14.13 -1.68 -3.19
CA ASP A 74 14.21 -0.38 -2.50
C ASP A 74 12.89 0.40 -2.52
N VAL A 75 11.78 -0.28 -2.68
CA VAL A 75 10.44 0.33 -2.57
C VAL A 75 10.02 0.22 -1.10
N ASP A 76 10.34 1.25 -0.34
CA ASP A 76 10.15 1.25 1.12
C ASP A 76 9.18 2.33 1.60
N GLN A 77 8.59 3.09 0.68
CA GLN A 77 7.64 4.15 1.03
C GLN A 77 6.22 3.59 1.07
N LEU A 78 5.93 2.85 2.13
CA LEU A 78 4.62 2.27 2.37
C LEU A 78 3.90 3.07 3.44
N PHE A 79 2.70 3.53 3.12
CA PHE A 79 1.87 4.32 4.03
C PHE A 79 0.53 3.64 4.21
N VAL A 80 -0.07 3.83 5.39
CA VAL A 80 -1.39 3.30 5.68
C VAL A 80 -2.24 4.38 6.34
N CYS A 81 -3.50 4.48 5.93
CA CYS A 81 -4.42 5.45 6.49
C CYS A 81 -4.88 5.01 7.88
N GLN A 82 -4.53 5.79 8.90
CA GLN A 82 -4.86 5.48 10.27
C GLN A 82 -6.38 5.40 10.50
N ALA A 83 -7.12 6.33 9.91
CA ALA A 83 -8.58 6.33 10.03
C ALA A 83 -9.21 5.07 9.42
N SER A 84 -8.67 4.61 8.29
CA SER A 84 -9.17 3.40 7.65
C SER A 84 -8.94 2.16 8.52
N LEU A 85 -7.80 2.09 9.19
CA LEU A 85 -7.54 1.01 10.15
C LEU A 85 -8.54 1.06 11.30
N ALA A 86 -8.73 2.23 11.89
CA ALA A 86 -9.60 2.39 13.04
C ALA A 86 -11.05 2.03 12.72
N GLU A 87 -11.53 2.43 11.55
CA GLU A 87 -12.90 2.13 11.11
C GLU A 87 -13.14 0.63 10.98
N ARG A 88 -12.08 -0.15 10.79
CA ARG A 88 -12.15 -1.60 10.60
C ARG A 88 -11.70 -2.38 11.85
N GLY A 89 -11.52 -1.66 12.97
CA GLY A 89 -11.10 -2.29 14.22
C GLY A 89 -9.68 -2.80 14.20
N LEU A 90 -8.81 -2.21 13.36
CA LEU A 90 -7.43 -2.63 13.20
C LEU A 90 -6.46 -1.58 13.76
N SER A 91 -5.24 -2.02 14.04
CA SER A 91 -4.17 -1.15 14.49
C SER A 91 -2.86 -1.54 13.80
N GLU A 92 -1.81 -0.74 14.02
CA GLU A 92 -0.49 -1.06 13.48
C GLU A 92 -0.01 -2.45 13.87
N ALA A 93 -0.40 -2.94 15.06
CA ALA A 93 0.00 -4.25 15.53
C ALA A 93 -0.52 -5.39 14.65
N ASP A 94 -1.58 -5.14 13.88
CA ASP A 94 -2.18 -6.15 13.01
C ASP A 94 -1.48 -6.26 11.66
N LEU A 95 -0.55 -5.36 11.36
CA LEU A 95 0.12 -5.31 10.06
C LEU A 95 1.29 -6.29 10.01
N ALA A 96 1.42 -7.00 8.91
CA ALA A 96 2.54 -7.91 8.66
C ALA A 96 3.78 -7.19 8.13
N LEU A 97 3.60 -6.01 7.55
CA LEU A 97 4.67 -5.24 6.93
C LEU A 97 4.79 -3.88 7.58
N PRO A 98 6.01 -3.32 7.66
CA PRO A 98 6.18 -1.98 8.20
C PRO A 98 5.59 -0.95 7.24
N ALA A 99 4.65 -0.18 7.73
CA ALA A 99 4.04 0.92 6.98
C ALA A 99 3.89 2.10 7.92
N THR A 100 4.10 3.30 7.39
CA THR A 100 3.96 4.51 8.16
C THR A 100 2.48 4.89 8.23
N CYS A 101 1.95 5.03 9.45
CA CYS A 101 0.57 5.47 9.62
C CYS A 101 0.46 6.96 9.32
N VAL A 102 -0.56 7.30 8.53
CA VAL A 102 -0.83 8.68 8.12
C VAL A 102 -2.21 9.07 8.62
N ALA A 103 -2.29 10.19 9.32
CA ALA A 103 -3.58 10.72 9.77
C ALA A 103 -4.39 11.18 8.56
N ALA A 104 -5.72 11.10 8.68
CA ALA A 104 -6.61 11.50 7.57
C ALA A 104 -6.32 12.93 7.10
N ALA A 105 -5.99 13.82 8.02
CA ALA A 105 -5.69 15.21 7.67
C ALA A 105 -4.42 15.37 6.83
N ASP A 106 -3.52 14.39 6.86
CA ASP A 106 -2.23 14.47 6.16
C ASP A 106 -2.22 13.75 4.82
N ILE A 107 -3.30 13.05 4.47
CA ILE A 107 -3.36 12.27 3.23
C ILE A 107 -3.28 13.18 2.01
N GLN A 108 -3.97 14.31 2.04
CA GLN A 108 -3.94 15.24 0.92
C GLN A 108 -2.55 15.79 0.66
N SER A 109 -1.79 16.08 1.73
CA SER A 109 -0.41 16.52 1.59
C SER A 109 0.48 15.43 0.98
N LEU A 110 0.24 14.19 1.37
CA LEU A 110 0.98 13.06 0.82
C LEU A 110 0.71 12.91 -0.68
N ILE A 111 -0.56 13.03 -1.07
CA ILE A 111 -0.95 12.96 -2.49
C ILE A 111 -0.28 14.10 -3.27
N ALA A 112 -0.26 15.30 -2.70
CA ALA A 112 0.28 16.48 -3.38
C ALA A 112 1.80 16.42 -3.61
N LYS A 113 2.50 15.58 -2.84
CA LYS A 113 3.96 15.43 -3.00
C LYS A 113 4.36 14.65 -4.24
N HIS A 114 3.42 13.97 -4.88
CA HIS A 114 3.72 13.11 -6.00
C HIS A 114 3.26 13.74 -7.32
N THR A 115 3.98 13.43 -8.40
CA THR A 115 3.66 14.00 -9.72
C THR A 115 2.51 13.27 -10.39
N SER A 116 2.30 12.01 -10.03
CA SER A 116 1.19 11.21 -10.57
C SER A 116 0.58 10.36 -9.47
N VAL A 117 -0.74 10.14 -9.55
CA VAL A 117 -1.47 9.32 -8.59
C VAL A 117 -2.36 8.36 -9.37
N LEU A 118 -2.23 7.07 -9.07
CA LEU A 118 -3.06 6.03 -9.65
C LEU A 118 -3.86 5.36 -8.54
N SER A 119 -5.15 5.12 -8.79
CA SER A 119 -6.05 4.51 -7.79
C SER A 119 -6.47 3.10 -8.22
N PHE A 120 -6.43 2.21 -7.24
CA PHE A 120 -6.79 0.79 -7.45
C PHE A 120 -7.79 0.30 -6.42
#